data_a128e2632663d90309916d527ee0cb9e
#
_entry.id   a128e2632663d90309916d527ee0cb9e
#
_cell.length_a   1.000
_cell.length_b   1.000
_cell.length_c   1.000
_cell.angle_alpha   90.00
_cell.angle_beta   90.00
_cell.angle_gamma   90.00
#
_symmetry.space_group_name_H-M   'P 1'
#
loop_
_entity.id
_entity.type
_entity.pdbx_description
1 polymer ?
#
loop_
_entity_poly.entity_id
_entity_poly.type
_entity_poly.pdbx_seq_one_letter_code
_entity_poly.pdbx_strand_id
1 'polypeptide(L)'
;TKGVTRDGGRTLPLMPYGPYSGMAQEDLKALIAFLRTLKPVRKPTPELQTSVPMLRSIAAEGWLKAFGQFFTSPATAPKSGIERGKYLTEHVAICGDCHTPRSSIGVPNRSMYMAGAGKDIGPLGELVPNITPDKETGIGTWKREEIADLLITGTKPDLDYVRGLMYDVIQGTSHGYRNMRREDALAIADYIKSISAIKNKVK
;
A
#
# COMPACT_ATOMS: atom_id res chain seq x y z
N THR A 1 13.81 5.08 2.06
CA THR A 1 13.31 4.36 0.88
C THR A 1 14.13 3.14 0.46
N LYS A 2 15.32 2.91 1.03
CA LYS A 2 16.17 1.76 0.70
C LYS A 2 16.18 0.66 1.77
N GLY A 3 15.41 0.80 2.85
CA GLY A 3 15.39 -0.15 3.96
C GLY A 3 16.70 -0.24 4.73
N VAL A 4 17.51 0.82 4.73
CA VAL A 4 18.76 0.91 5.46
C VAL A 4 18.54 1.72 6.74
N THR A 5 18.94 1.19 7.87
CA THR A 5 18.90 1.88 9.16
C THR A 5 20.07 2.86 9.28
N ARG A 6 20.05 3.73 10.30
CA ARG A 6 21.10 4.75 10.52
C ARG A 6 22.48 4.15 10.76
N ASP A 7 22.52 2.98 11.38
CA ASP A 7 23.72 2.21 11.70
C ASP A 7 24.16 1.25 10.57
N GLY A 8 23.55 1.37 9.39
CA GLY A 8 23.87 0.57 8.21
C GLY A 8 23.20 -0.80 8.14
N GLY A 9 22.41 -1.16 9.14
CA GLY A 9 21.63 -2.41 9.12
C GLY A 9 20.49 -2.41 8.11
N ARG A 10 19.81 -3.54 7.98
CA ARG A 10 18.62 -3.69 7.12
C ARG A 10 17.35 -3.84 7.94
N THR A 11 16.30 -3.10 7.57
CA THR A 11 14.96 -3.35 8.07
C THR A 11 14.37 -4.60 7.43
N LEU A 12 13.45 -5.25 8.14
CA LEU A 12 12.74 -6.40 7.58
C LEU A 12 11.89 -5.98 6.37
N PRO A 13 11.72 -6.85 5.36
CA PRO A 13 10.91 -6.56 4.18
C PRO A 13 9.40 -6.43 4.46
N LEU A 14 8.99 -6.57 5.70
CA LEU A 14 7.65 -6.21 6.17
C LEU A 14 7.39 -4.68 6.04
N MET A 15 8.42 -3.86 6.14
CA MET A 15 8.33 -2.42 5.86
C MET A 15 8.31 -2.19 4.35
N PRO A 16 7.30 -1.50 3.79
CA PRO A 16 7.09 -1.37 2.34
C PRO A 16 8.03 -0.34 1.67
N TYR A 17 9.31 -0.38 2.01
CA TYR A 17 10.28 0.55 1.45
C TYR A 17 10.56 0.34 -0.04
N GLY A 18 10.27 -0.85 -0.59
CA GLY A 18 10.31 -1.12 -2.02
C GLY A 18 9.33 -0.21 -2.79
N PRO A 19 8.02 -0.31 -2.56
CA PRO A 19 7.04 0.62 -3.13
C PRO A 19 7.37 2.09 -2.87
N TYR A 20 7.72 2.46 -1.65
CA TYR A 20 8.09 3.85 -1.31
C TYR A 20 9.39 4.33 -1.99
N SER A 21 10.20 3.45 -2.56
CA SER A 21 11.37 3.88 -3.33
C SER A 21 11.01 4.66 -4.59
N GLY A 22 9.80 4.46 -5.13
CA GLY A 22 9.25 5.21 -6.26
C GLY A 22 8.58 6.54 -5.91
N MET A 23 8.46 6.87 -4.61
CA MET A 23 7.89 8.15 -4.18
C MET A 23 8.76 9.32 -4.68
N ALA A 24 8.12 10.38 -5.19
CA ALA A 24 8.81 11.56 -5.70
C ALA A 24 9.64 12.25 -4.60
N GLN A 25 10.76 12.84 -5.01
CA GLN A 25 11.68 13.49 -4.07
C GLN A 25 11.05 14.67 -3.33
N GLU A 26 10.19 15.42 -4.01
CA GLU A 26 9.42 16.50 -3.39
C GLU A 26 8.49 15.99 -2.30
N ASP A 27 7.76 14.89 -2.55
CA ASP A 27 6.83 14.29 -1.58
C ASP A 27 7.59 13.68 -0.39
N LEU A 28 8.74 13.04 -0.63
CA LEU A 28 9.61 12.55 0.45
C LEU A 28 10.10 13.68 1.35
N LYS A 29 10.50 14.81 0.76
CA LYS A 29 10.92 16.00 1.52
C LYS A 29 9.76 16.57 2.33
N ALA A 30 8.57 16.66 1.72
CA ALA A 30 7.37 17.15 2.39
C ALA A 30 6.97 16.22 3.56
N LEU A 31 7.01 14.90 3.37
CA LEU A 31 6.75 13.92 4.41
C LEU A 31 7.73 14.04 5.58
N ILE A 32 9.03 14.16 5.30
CA ILE A 32 10.06 14.35 6.33
C ILE A 32 9.84 15.68 7.08
N ALA A 33 9.53 16.76 6.36
CA ALA A 33 9.23 18.05 6.97
C ALA A 33 8.03 17.94 7.91
N PHE A 34 6.94 17.30 7.47
CA PHE A 34 5.75 17.04 8.29
C PHE A 34 6.09 16.22 9.55
N LEU A 35 6.80 15.10 9.41
CA LEU A 35 7.18 14.26 10.56
C LEU A 35 7.99 15.03 11.60
N ARG A 36 8.79 15.99 11.17
CA ARG A 36 9.60 16.84 12.08
C ARG A 36 8.75 17.87 12.83
N THR A 37 7.53 18.17 12.41
CA THR A 37 6.61 19.05 13.16
C THR A 37 5.87 18.32 14.28
N LEU A 38 5.88 16.98 14.27
CA LEU A 38 5.19 16.20 15.29
C LEU A 38 5.88 16.31 16.64
N LYS A 39 5.09 16.37 17.70
CA LYS A 39 5.59 16.41 19.07
C LYS A 39 6.33 15.09 19.40
N PRO A 40 7.59 15.15 19.87
CA PRO A 40 8.31 13.96 20.25
C PRO A 40 7.64 13.20 21.40
N VAL A 41 7.52 11.88 21.27
CA VAL A 41 7.03 11.01 22.33
C VAL A 41 8.18 10.15 22.87
N ARG A 42 8.50 10.30 24.13
CA ARG A 42 9.50 9.48 24.83
C ARG A 42 8.87 8.19 25.28
N LYS A 43 8.86 7.20 24.41
CA LYS A 43 8.42 5.83 24.73
C LYS A 43 9.46 4.85 24.22
N PRO A 44 10.09 4.04 25.07
CA PRO A 44 10.99 2.99 24.63
C PRO A 44 10.28 2.06 23.65
N THR A 45 10.91 1.80 22.51
CA THR A 45 10.42 0.77 21.58
C THR A 45 10.91 -0.57 22.10
N PRO A 46 10.04 -1.58 22.31
CA PRO A 46 10.46 -2.91 22.67
C PRO A 46 11.46 -3.47 21.65
N GLU A 47 12.46 -4.18 22.10
CA GLU A 47 13.37 -4.88 21.21
C GLU A 47 12.59 -5.93 20.39
N LEU A 48 12.88 -5.99 19.10
CA LEU A 48 12.29 -7.00 18.24
C LEU A 48 12.82 -8.38 18.63
N GLN A 49 11.97 -9.20 19.21
CA GLN A 49 12.30 -10.58 19.55
C GLN A 49 12.34 -11.42 18.27
N THR A 50 13.53 -11.82 17.85
CA THR A 50 13.73 -12.74 16.72
C THR A 50 14.56 -13.93 17.22
N SER A 51 14.23 -15.11 16.69
CA SER A 51 14.95 -16.36 17.07
C SER A 51 16.44 -16.32 16.75
N VAL A 52 16.86 -15.45 15.82
CA VAL A 52 18.24 -15.35 15.34
C VAL A 52 18.58 -13.89 15.00
N PRO A 53 18.79 -13.01 15.99
CA PRO A 53 18.98 -11.56 15.76
C PRO A 53 20.14 -11.24 14.80
N MET A 54 21.23 -11.98 14.88
CA MET A 54 22.43 -11.76 14.07
C MET A 54 22.22 -12.11 12.58
N LEU A 55 21.36 -13.10 12.28
CA LEU A 55 21.05 -13.50 10.90
C LEU A 55 19.97 -12.64 10.26
N ARG A 56 19.28 -11.79 11.02
CA ARG A 56 18.19 -10.97 10.51
C ARG A 56 18.59 -10.09 9.33
N SER A 57 19.69 -9.38 9.45
CA SER A 57 20.17 -8.49 8.37
C SER A 57 20.60 -9.27 7.14
N ILE A 58 21.24 -10.43 7.32
CA ILE A 58 21.67 -11.32 6.24
C ILE A 58 20.44 -11.91 5.53
N ALA A 59 19.47 -12.39 6.28
CA ALA A 59 18.21 -12.93 5.73
C ALA A 59 17.41 -11.86 4.98
N ALA A 60 17.31 -10.65 5.53
CA ALA A 60 16.64 -9.52 4.87
C ALA A 60 17.36 -9.12 3.58
N GLU A 61 18.68 -9.06 3.57
CA GLU A 61 19.48 -8.75 2.38
C GLU A 61 19.32 -9.84 1.30
N GLY A 62 19.34 -11.10 1.66
CA GLY A 62 19.12 -12.24 0.76
C GLY A 62 17.74 -12.21 0.14
N TRP A 63 16.70 -11.97 0.97
CA TRP A 63 15.32 -11.83 0.49
C TRP A 63 15.17 -10.66 -0.49
N LEU A 64 15.78 -9.51 -0.18
CA LEU A 64 15.74 -8.33 -1.04
C LEU A 64 16.45 -8.54 -2.37
N LYS A 65 17.59 -9.21 -2.38
CA LYS A 65 18.30 -9.56 -3.62
C LYS A 65 17.49 -10.49 -4.51
N ALA A 66 16.79 -11.45 -3.89
CA ALA A 66 16.01 -12.44 -4.64
C ALA A 66 14.64 -11.89 -5.11
N PHE A 67 13.96 -11.11 -4.29
CA PHE A 67 12.54 -10.76 -4.47
C PHE A 67 12.23 -9.27 -4.39
N GLY A 68 13.16 -8.46 -3.88
CA GLY A 68 12.96 -7.02 -3.71
C GLY A 68 12.73 -6.32 -5.05
N GLN A 69 11.83 -5.35 -5.04
CA GLN A 69 11.60 -4.46 -6.17
C GLN A 69 11.81 -3.02 -5.71
N PHE A 70 12.65 -2.32 -6.44
CA PHE A 70 12.93 -0.91 -6.20
C PHE A 70 12.64 -0.10 -7.46
N PHE A 71 12.17 1.11 -7.27
CA PHE A 71 11.79 2.02 -8.33
C PHE A 71 12.71 3.24 -8.32
N THR A 72 12.81 3.89 -9.46
CA THR A 72 13.51 5.17 -9.56
C THR A 72 12.60 6.27 -9.04
N SER A 73 13.05 7.00 -8.03
CA SER A 73 12.34 8.15 -7.47
C SER A 73 12.40 9.33 -8.45
N PRO A 74 11.26 9.81 -9.00
CA PRO A 74 11.26 11.00 -9.84
C PRO A 74 11.51 12.26 -9.01
N ALA A 75 11.91 13.36 -9.64
CA ALA A 75 12.10 14.64 -8.95
C ALA A 75 10.76 15.20 -8.45
N THR A 76 9.73 15.12 -9.29
CA THR A 76 8.37 15.61 -9.03
C THR A 76 7.33 14.52 -9.28
N ALA A 77 6.22 14.58 -8.57
CA ALA A 77 5.09 13.68 -8.76
C ALA A 77 4.27 14.06 -10.01
N PRO A 78 3.67 13.08 -10.71
CA PRO A 78 2.68 13.37 -11.75
C PRO A 78 1.51 14.19 -11.16
N LYS A 79 1.03 15.20 -11.89
CA LYS A 79 0.06 16.18 -11.36
C LYS A 79 -1.40 15.78 -11.54
N SER A 80 -1.72 14.99 -12.57
CA SER A 80 -3.10 14.62 -12.92
C SER A 80 -3.17 13.36 -13.75
N GLY A 81 -4.40 12.89 -14.01
CA GLY A 81 -4.69 11.78 -14.90
C GLY A 81 -4.25 10.42 -14.36
N ILE A 82 -4.20 9.45 -15.28
CA ILE A 82 -3.91 8.05 -14.94
C ILE A 82 -2.50 7.87 -14.34
N GLU A 83 -1.52 8.66 -14.77
CA GLU A 83 -0.16 8.64 -14.23
C GLU A 83 -0.12 9.11 -12.77
N ARG A 84 -0.94 10.11 -12.42
CA ARG A 84 -1.14 10.53 -11.03
C ARG A 84 -1.76 9.40 -10.22
N GLY A 85 -2.80 8.76 -10.75
CA GLY A 85 -3.46 7.62 -10.12
C GLY A 85 -2.50 6.46 -9.88
N LYS A 86 -1.71 6.09 -10.89
CA LYS A 86 -0.67 5.08 -10.79
C LYS A 86 0.33 5.40 -9.69
N TYR A 87 0.88 6.60 -9.72
CA TYR A 87 1.84 7.07 -8.73
C TYR A 87 1.29 6.99 -7.30
N LEU A 88 0.08 7.48 -7.09
CA LEU A 88 -0.58 7.44 -5.79
C LEU A 88 -0.83 6.00 -5.33
N THR A 89 -1.31 5.15 -6.22
CA THR A 89 -1.67 3.76 -5.92
C THR A 89 -0.44 2.89 -5.63
N GLU A 90 0.65 3.06 -6.38
CA GLU A 90 1.82 2.20 -6.30
C GLU A 90 2.87 2.70 -5.28
N HIS A 91 2.98 4.02 -5.07
CA HIS A 91 4.10 4.60 -4.33
C HIS A 91 3.70 5.43 -3.12
N VAL A 92 2.45 5.82 -2.98
CA VAL A 92 1.96 6.63 -1.84
C VAL A 92 1.00 5.82 -0.98
N ALA A 93 -0.13 5.40 -1.56
CA ALA A 93 -1.15 4.60 -0.89
C ALA A 93 -0.77 3.11 -0.82
N ILE A 94 0.11 2.63 -1.69
CA ILE A 94 0.63 1.26 -1.77
C ILE A 94 -0.47 0.18 -1.73
N CYS A 95 -1.58 0.39 -2.45
CA CYS A 95 -2.75 -0.49 -2.43
C CYS A 95 -2.39 -1.96 -2.72
N GLY A 96 -1.46 -2.18 -3.67
CA GLY A 96 -0.98 -3.52 -4.03
C GLY A 96 -0.26 -4.25 -2.89
N ASP A 97 0.20 -3.55 -1.85
CA ASP A 97 0.89 -4.19 -0.73
C ASP A 97 -0.05 -5.06 0.11
N CYS A 98 -1.29 -4.62 0.28
CA CYS A 98 -2.36 -5.38 0.94
C CYS A 98 -3.20 -6.20 -0.04
N HIS A 99 -3.52 -5.66 -1.21
CA HIS A 99 -4.46 -6.28 -2.16
C HIS A 99 -3.82 -7.29 -3.12
N THR A 100 -2.53 -7.60 -2.99
CA THR A 100 -1.85 -8.64 -3.78
C THR A 100 -1.54 -9.85 -2.89
N PRO A 101 -1.90 -11.08 -3.28
CA PRO A 101 -1.58 -12.27 -2.49
C PRO A 101 -0.08 -12.45 -2.33
N ARG A 102 0.35 -13.00 -1.21
CA ARG A 102 1.78 -13.27 -0.91
C ARG A 102 1.99 -14.75 -0.59
N SER A 103 3.19 -15.24 -0.84
CA SER A 103 3.62 -16.54 -0.35
C SER A 103 3.85 -16.51 1.17
N SER A 104 4.02 -17.69 1.78
CA SER A 104 4.35 -17.83 3.22
C SER A 104 5.63 -17.10 3.66
N ILE A 105 6.53 -16.80 2.73
CA ILE A 105 7.75 -16.01 2.99
C ILE A 105 7.59 -14.53 2.59
N GLY A 106 6.35 -14.08 2.37
CA GLY A 106 6.01 -12.68 2.09
C GLY A 106 6.27 -12.18 0.66
N VAL A 107 6.60 -13.08 -0.30
CA VAL A 107 6.82 -12.69 -1.70
C VAL A 107 5.48 -12.40 -2.39
N PRO A 108 5.26 -11.19 -2.95
CA PRO A 108 4.01 -10.88 -3.63
C PRO A 108 3.87 -11.65 -4.95
N ASN A 109 2.69 -12.21 -5.17
CA ASN A 109 2.34 -12.84 -6.44
C ASN A 109 1.97 -11.76 -7.48
N ARG A 110 2.92 -11.34 -8.29
CA ARG A 110 2.75 -10.26 -9.26
C ARG A 110 1.74 -10.56 -10.37
N SER A 111 1.52 -11.83 -10.70
CA SER A 111 0.49 -12.22 -11.66
C SER A 111 -0.93 -12.04 -11.13
N MET A 112 -1.06 -11.88 -9.80
CA MET A 112 -2.30 -11.63 -9.08
C MET A 112 -2.35 -10.21 -8.49
N TYR A 113 -1.67 -9.26 -9.12
CA TYR A 113 -1.57 -7.88 -8.65
C TYR A 113 -2.95 -7.26 -8.40
N MET A 114 -3.20 -6.81 -7.19
CA MET A 114 -4.48 -6.25 -6.70
C MET A 114 -5.69 -7.21 -6.76
N ALA A 115 -5.49 -8.49 -6.97
CA ALA A 115 -6.58 -9.47 -7.05
C ALA A 115 -7.11 -9.94 -5.69
N GLY A 116 -6.66 -9.34 -4.60
CA GLY A 116 -7.10 -9.69 -3.24
C GLY A 116 -6.33 -10.83 -2.61
N ALA A 117 -6.47 -11.02 -1.32
CA ALA A 117 -5.80 -12.04 -0.53
C ALA A 117 -6.75 -12.69 0.49
N GLY A 118 -6.66 -14.00 0.66
CA GLY A 118 -7.39 -14.73 1.70
C GLY A 118 -6.86 -14.43 3.10
N LYS A 119 -7.58 -14.87 4.14
CA LYS A 119 -7.20 -14.61 5.54
C LYS A 119 -5.81 -15.10 5.91
N ASP A 120 -5.37 -16.23 5.36
CA ASP A 120 -4.07 -16.82 5.68
C ASP A 120 -2.87 -16.06 5.12
N ILE A 121 -3.11 -15.17 4.15
CA ILE A 121 -2.07 -14.41 3.43
C ILE A 121 -2.39 -12.92 3.35
N GLY A 122 -3.49 -12.49 3.96
CA GLY A 122 -3.86 -11.09 4.11
C GLY A 122 -3.13 -10.42 5.28
N PRO A 123 -2.98 -9.10 5.27
CA PRO A 123 -2.39 -8.39 6.39
C PRO A 123 -3.24 -8.60 7.66
N LEU A 124 -2.57 -8.88 8.77
CA LEU A 124 -3.20 -9.12 10.07
C LEU A 124 -4.26 -10.24 10.09
N GLY A 125 -4.21 -11.19 9.15
CA GLY A 125 -5.19 -12.27 9.06
C GLY A 125 -6.57 -11.84 8.55
N GLU A 126 -6.66 -10.66 7.93
CA GLU A 126 -7.90 -10.16 7.33
C GLU A 126 -8.07 -10.62 5.88
N LEU A 127 -9.31 -10.84 5.48
CA LEU A 127 -9.66 -11.06 4.09
C LEU A 127 -9.61 -9.73 3.35
N VAL A 128 -8.77 -9.66 2.31
CA VAL A 128 -8.58 -8.47 1.49
C VAL A 128 -9.24 -8.68 0.12
N PRO A 129 -10.21 -7.84 -0.27
CA PRO A 129 -10.98 -8.04 -1.49
C PRO A 129 -10.14 -7.82 -2.75
N ASN A 130 -10.60 -8.45 -3.86
CA ASN A 130 -10.14 -8.17 -5.20
C ASN A 130 -10.59 -6.77 -5.63
N ILE A 131 -9.64 -5.89 -5.95
CA ILE A 131 -9.91 -4.52 -6.43
C ILE A 131 -9.54 -4.34 -7.90
N THR A 132 -9.27 -5.43 -8.64
CA THR A 132 -9.11 -5.35 -10.09
C THR A 132 -10.45 -5.09 -10.78
N PRO A 133 -10.46 -4.61 -12.05
CA PRO A 133 -11.69 -4.37 -12.80
C PRO A 133 -12.37 -5.65 -13.30
N ASP A 134 -12.21 -6.77 -12.59
CA ASP A 134 -13.00 -7.98 -12.84
C ASP A 134 -14.45 -7.77 -12.44
N LYS A 135 -15.40 -8.14 -13.34
CA LYS A 135 -16.83 -7.87 -13.14
C LYS A 135 -17.50 -8.82 -12.17
N GLU A 136 -16.95 -10.02 -11.95
CA GLU A 136 -17.57 -11.03 -11.11
C GLU A 136 -17.01 -11.06 -9.69
N THR A 137 -15.72 -10.83 -9.54
CA THR A 137 -15.01 -11.01 -8.27
C THR A 137 -14.30 -9.76 -7.77
N GLY A 138 -14.21 -8.73 -8.60
CA GLY A 138 -13.58 -7.45 -8.30
C GLY A 138 -14.57 -6.28 -8.35
N ILE A 139 -14.05 -5.10 -8.69
CA ILE A 139 -14.82 -3.85 -8.73
C ILE A 139 -15.14 -3.39 -10.16
N GLY A 140 -15.14 -4.32 -11.15
CA GLY A 140 -15.30 -3.99 -12.56
C GLY A 140 -16.64 -3.35 -12.91
N THR A 141 -17.69 -3.61 -12.14
CA THR A 141 -19.03 -3.01 -12.33
C THR A 141 -19.18 -1.63 -11.70
N TRP A 142 -18.24 -1.22 -10.84
CA TRP A 142 -18.30 0.04 -10.14
C TRP A 142 -17.94 1.22 -11.07
N LYS A 143 -18.61 2.34 -10.89
CA LYS A 143 -18.25 3.59 -11.56
C LYS A 143 -16.99 4.18 -10.92
N ARG A 144 -16.26 5.01 -11.67
CA ARG A 144 -15.06 5.68 -11.13
C ARG A 144 -15.39 6.58 -9.93
N GLU A 145 -16.55 7.21 -9.95
CA GLU A 145 -17.03 8.07 -8.86
C GLU A 145 -17.30 7.25 -7.58
N GLU A 146 -17.87 6.06 -7.73
CA GLU A 146 -18.15 5.15 -6.60
C GLU A 146 -16.85 4.65 -5.95
N ILE A 147 -15.81 4.39 -6.75
CA ILE A 147 -14.48 4.04 -6.22
C ILE A 147 -13.87 5.24 -5.48
N ALA A 148 -13.98 6.44 -6.05
CA ALA A 148 -13.48 7.65 -5.41
C ALA A 148 -14.24 7.96 -4.11
N ASP A 149 -15.55 7.78 -4.09
CA ASP A 149 -16.40 7.97 -2.92
C ASP A 149 -16.03 6.97 -1.82
N LEU A 150 -15.81 5.68 -2.16
CA LEU A 150 -15.32 4.70 -1.21
C LEU A 150 -13.99 5.11 -0.57
N LEU A 151 -13.03 5.62 -1.35
CA LEU A 151 -11.72 6.05 -0.83
C LEU A 151 -11.83 7.23 0.14
N ILE A 152 -12.83 8.10 -0.02
CA ILE A 152 -13.01 9.29 0.82
C ILE A 152 -13.96 9.02 1.99
N THR A 153 -15.05 8.28 1.76
CA THR A 153 -16.12 8.10 2.75
C THR A 153 -16.14 6.74 3.41
N GLY A 154 -15.54 5.73 2.76
CA GLY A 154 -15.66 4.34 3.16
C GLY A 154 -16.97 3.67 2.74
N THR A 155 -17.83 4.37 1.97
CA THR A 155 -19.14 3.86 1.54
C THR A 155 -19.01 3.10 0.23
N LYS A 156 -19.53 1.89 0.16
CA LYS A 156 -19.62 1.07 -1.04
C LYS A 156 -20.84 1.43 -1.89
N PRO A 157 -20.93 1.03 -3.19
CA PRO A 157 -22.09 1.30 -4.04
C PRO A 157 -23.42 0.74 -3.52
N ASP A 158 -23.36 -0.34 -2.73
CA ASP A 158 -24.51 -0.94 -2.06
C ASP A 158 -24.92 -0.26 -0.75
N LEU A 159 -24.32 0.90 -0.45
CA LEU A 159 -24.49 1.69 0.77
C LEU A 159 -24.00 1.03 2.06
N ASP A 160 -23.32 -0.12 1.97
CA ASP A 160 -22.58 -0.71 3.10
C ASP A 160 -21.23 0.01 3.26
N TYR A 161 -20.57 -0.19 4.38
CA TYR A 161 -19.27 0.43 4.70
C TYR A 161 -18.14 -0.58 4.64
N VAL A 162 -16.94 -0.08 4.32
CA VAL A 162 -15.72 -0.87 4.52
C VAL A 162 -15.53 -1.18 6.01
N ARG A 163 -14.85 -2.28 6.30
CA ARG A 163 -14.60 -2.75 7.67
C ARG A 163 -13.12 -3.09 7.84
N GLY A 164 -12.74 -3.44 9.07
CA GLY A 164 -11.40 -3.87 9.41
C GLY A 164 -10.34 -2.81 9.12
N LEU A 165 -9.16 -3.24 8.74
CA LEU A 165 -8.01 -2.36 8.50
C LEU A 165 -8.29 -1.27 7.44
N MET A 166 -9.08 -1.56 6.40
CA MET A 166 -9.41 -0.55 5.39
C MET A 166 -10.27 0.59 5.95
N TYR A 167 -11.15 0.30 6.92
CA TYR A 167 -11.87 1.34 7.65
C TYR A 167 -10.90 2.28 8.37
N ASP A 168 -9.89 1.73 9.07
CA ASP A 168 -8.90 2.55 9.78
C ASP A 168 -8.05 3.38 8.82
N VAL A 169 -7.71 2.84 7.64
CA VAL A 169 -6.98 3.59 6.58
C VAL A 169 -7.80 4.78 6.08
N ILE A 170 -9.10 4.62 5.91
CA ILE A 170 -9.97 5.69 5.39
C ILE A 170 -10.36 6.67 6.49
N GLN A 171 -10.87 6.19 7.61
CA GLN A 171 -11.48 6.99 8.67
C GLN A 171 -10.53 7.29 9.83
N GLY A 172 -9.47 6.50 9.98
CA GLY A 172 -8.55 6.58 11.10
C GLY A 172 -7.85 7.93 11.17
N THR A 173 -8.00 8.61 12.29
CA THR A 173 -7.34 9.87 12.65
C THR A 173 -7.51 11.04 11.66
N SER A 174 -6.87 12.17 11.94
CA SER A 174 -6.87 13.37 11.09
C SER A 174 -6.11 13.20 9.76
N HIS A 175 -5.50 12.05 9.50
CA HIS A 175 -4.60 11.81 8.35
C HIS A 175 -5.04 10.64 7.46
N GLY A 176 -6.28 10.12 7.63
CA GLY A 176 -6.84 9.07 6.79
C GLY A 176 -7.20 9.54 5.38
N TYR A 177 -7.53 8.60 4.50
CA TYR A 177 -7.93 8.90 3.11
C TYR A 177 -9.17 9.79 2.99
N ARG A 178 -9.99 9.90 4.05
CA ARG A 178 -11.10 10.87 4.15
C ARG A 178 -10.69 12.32 3.84
N ASN A 179 -9.39 12.64 3.99
CA ASN A 179 -8.84 13.96 3.68
C ASN A 179 -8.17 14.02 2.29
N MET A 180 -8.29 12.95 1.50
CA MET A 180 -7.77 12.92 0.14
C MET A 180 -8.54 13.91 -0.74
N ARG A 181 -7.83 14.60 -1.61
CA ARG A 181 -8.49 15.44 -2.63
C ARG A 181 -9.30 14.57 -3.58
N ARG A 182 -10.50 15.03 -3.96
CA ARG A 182 -11.38 14.27 -4.86
C ARG A 182 -10.70 13.96 -6.20
N GLU A 183 -9.89 14.87 -6.71
CA GLU A 183 -9.14 14.68 -7.96
C GLU A 183 -8.15 13.52 -7.86
N ASP A 184 -7.48 13.38 -6.72
CA ASP A 184 -6.54 12.30 -6.46
C ASP A 184 -7.28 10.96 -6.32
N ALA A 185 -8.43 10.93 -5.64
CA ALA A 185 -9.29 9.75 -5.53
C ALA A 185 -9.81 9.29 -6.91
N LEU A 186 -10.24 10.23 -7.74
CA LEU A 186 -10.67 9.95 -9.12
C LEU A 186 -9.52 9.45 -9.99
N ALA A 187 -8.32 10.00 -9.85
CA ALA A 187 -7.14 9.54 -10.56
C ALA A 187 -6.77 8.10 -10.15
N ILE A 188 -6.84 7.76 -8.86
CA ILE A 188 -6.67 6.39 -8.37
C ILE A 188 -7.72 5.46 -9.00
N ALA A 189 -8.99 5.87 -9.02
CA ALA A 189 -10.07 5.09 -9.62
C ALA A 189 -9.82 4.84 -11.12
N ASP A 190 -9.40 5.84 -11.87
CA ASP A 190 -9.05 5.71 -13.28
C ASP A 190 -7.90 4.71 -13.49
N TYR A 191 -6.86 4.77 -12.65
CA TYR A 191 -5.77 3.81 -12.72
C TYR A 191 -6.23 2.39 -12.39
N ILE A 192 -6.97 2.18 -11.30
CA ILE A 192 -7.47 0.86 -10.92
C ILE A 192 -8.37 0.26 -12.01
N LYS A 193 -9.17 1.08 -12.68
CA LYS A 193 -10.00 0.62 -13.81
C LYS A 193 -9.19 0.32 -15.08
N SER A 194 -7.95 0.78 -15.18
CA SER A 194 -7.07 0.57 -16.34
C SER A 194 -6.18 -0.66 -16.24
N ILE A 195 -5.99 -1.24 -15.04
CA ILE A 195 -5.18 -2.44 -14.87
C ILE A 195 -5.91 -3.69 -15.38
N SER A 196 -5.18 -4.79 -15.51
CA SER A 196 -5.75 -6.06 -15.98
C SER A 196 -6.82 -6.59 -15.01
N ALA A 197 -7.96 -6.99 -15.54
CA ALA A 197 -8.98 -7.71 -14.78
C ALA A 197 -8.47 -9.12 -14.44
N ILE A 198 -8.51 -9.49 -13.17
CA ILE A 198 -8.07 -10.79 -12.68
C ILE A 198 -9.21 -11.42 -11.89
N LYS A 199 -9.73 -12.55 -12.38
CA LYS A 199 -10.78 -13.29 -11.67
C LYS A 199 -10.18 -14.01 -10.47
N ASN A 200 -10.54 -13.57 -9.27
CA ASN A 200 -10.13 -14.19 -8.01
C ASN A 200 -11.22 -14.02 -6.96
N LYS A 201 -11.92 -15.08 -6.63
CA LYS A 201 -12.89 -15.11 -5.54
C LYS A 201 -12.15 -15.39 -4.23
N VAL A 202 -11.87 -14.35 -3.50
CA VAL A 202 -11.20 -14.44 -2.21
C VAL A 202 -12.10 -15.15 -1.18
N LYS A 203 -11.54 -16.09 -0.42
CA LYS A 203 -12.23 -16.90 0.59
C LYS A 203 -11.56 -16.78 1.96
#